data_80e1e7e4e0b8c3fba2e87cdf9bc12af8
#
_entry.id   80e1e7e4e0b8c3fba2e87cdf9bc12af8
#
_cell.length_a   1.000
_cell.length_b   1.000
_cell.length_c   1.000
_cell.angle_alpha   90.00
_cell.angle_beta   90.00
_cell.angle_gamma   90.00
#
_symmetry.space_group_name_H-M   'P 1'
#
loop_
_entity.id
_entity.type
_entity.pdbx_description
1 polymer ?
#
loop_
_entity_poly.entity_id
_entity_poly.type
_entity_poly.pdbx_seq_one_letter_code
_entity_poly.pdbx_strand_id
1 'polypeptide(L)'
;MRRMRTLLFAVGCAVVTALPVAAQTANNTAAEVSVLRPSASTLVYRAGSDGHFVVPGTANGAPVRFLVDTGATLVVLTPSDARAAGIDPSALVFDKAMRTASGTVPAATTVLRDVRVGRISIGDVRAAIIANAPQSVLGMSFLSRLKSFEMQQDRLTLSW
;
A
#
# COMPACT_ATOMS: atom_id res chain seq x y z
N MET A 1 -28.20 -73.09 -31.87
CA MET A 1 -28.39 -74.33 -31.05
C MET A 1 -28.39 -73.95 -29.58
N ARG A 2 -29.41 -74.44 -28.86
CA ARG A 2 -29.61 -74.59 -27.41
C ARG A 2 -29.81 -73.29 -26.59
N ARG A 3 -31.01 -72.98 -26.30
CA ARG A 3 -31.96 -73.34 -25.18
C ARG A 3 -31.69 -72.39 -23.96
N MET A 4 -32.51 -71.39 -23.77
CA MET A 4 -33.78 -71.35 -23.02
C MET A 4 -33.70 -72.06 -21.66
N ARG A 5 -33.72 -71.28 -20.56
CA ARG A 5 -34.38 -71.65 -19.32
C ARG A 5 -34.81 -70.44 -18.54
N THR A 6 -36.09 -70.28 -18.53
CA THR A 6 -36.91 -69.49 -17.65
C THR A 6 -36.85 -70.06 -16.25
N LEU A 7 -36.72 -69.21 -15.22
CA LEU A 7 -37.22 -69.54 -13.88
C LEU A 7 -37.84 -68.30 -13.23
N LEU A 8 -39.11 -68.41 -13.09
CA LEU A 8 -39.99 -67.58 -12.25
C LEU A 8 -39.83 -68.04 -10.78
N PHE A 9 -39.71 -67.10 -9.81
CA PHE A 9 -40.18 -67.28 -8.41
C PHE A 9 -40.41 -65.89 -7.85
N ALA A 10 -41.62 -65.46 -7.69
CA ALA A 10 -42.54 -65.44 -6.56
C ALA A 10 -42.15 -64.46 -5.43
N VAL A 11 -42.86 -63.33 -5.43
CA VAL A 11 -43.62 -62.70 -4.34
C VAL A 11 -43.02 -62.78 -2.92
N GLY A 12 -42.67 -61.63 -2.43
CA GLY A 12 -42.44 -61.35 -1.00
C GLY A 12 -42.74 -59.89 -0.74
N CYS A 13 -43.98 -59.57 -0.43
CA CYS A 13 -44.45 -58.29 0.00
C CYS A 13 -44.01 -58.08 1.47
N ALA A 14 -42.96 -57.30 1.71
CA ALA A 14 -42.64 -56.85 3.05
C ALA A 14 -42.96 -55.34 3.14
N VAL A 15 -44.07 -55.09 3.80
CA VAL A 15 -44.44 -53.73 4.22
C VAL A 15 -43.48 -53.32 5.30
N VAL A 16 -42.51 -52.50 4.97
CA VAL A 16 -41.67 -51.80 5.95
C VAL A 16 -42.33 -50.47 6.24
N THR A 17 -42.95 -50.39 7.42
CA THR A 17 -43.45 -49.16 8.01
C THR A 17 -42.29 -48.20 8.21
N ALA A 18 -42.23 -47.14 7.43
CA ALA A 18 -41.32 -46.07 7.61
C ALA A 18 -41.67 -45.24 8.86
N LEU A 19 -40.86 -45.34 9.88
CA LEU A 19 -40.89 -44.41 11.00
C LEU A 19 -40.34 -43.06 10.52
N PRO A 20 -40.95 -41.93 10.90
CA PRO A 20 -40.42 -40.62 10.55
C PRO A 20 -39.11 -40.42 11.34
N VAL A 21 -37.99 -40.37 10.61
CA VAL A 21 -36.74 -39.82 11.13
C VAL A 21 -36.98 -38.35 11.42
N ALA A 22 -37.08 -38.00 12.68
CA ALA A 22 -37.06 -36.61 13.12
C ALA A 22 -35.79 -35.99 12.58
N ALA A 23 -35.94 -35.01 11.69
CA ALA A 23 -34.87 -34.15 11.21
C ALA A 23 -34.28 -33.43 12.45
N GLN A 24 -33.16 -33.86 12.93
CA GLN A 24 -32.33 -33.10 13.83
C GLN A 24 -31.75 -31.97 13.00
N THR A 25 -32.39 -30.81 13.11
CA THR A 25 -31.81 -29.53 12.70
C THR A 25 -30.60 -29.32 13.61
N ALA A 26 -29.43 -29.79 13.17
CA ALA A 26 -28.18 -29.34 13.71
C ALA A 26 -28.08 -27.84 13.40
N ASN A 27 -28.41 -27.01 14.40
CA ASN A 27 -28.02 -25.62 14.41
C ASN A 27 -26.51 -25.56 14.41
N ASN A 28 -25.94 -25.63 13.22
CA ASN A 28 -24.55 -25.32 12.99
C ASN A 28 -24.44 -23.80 13.05
N THR A 29 -24.42 -23.25 14.27
CA THR A 29 -23.98 -21.89 14.54
C THR A 29 -22.47 -21.89 14.31
N ALA A 30 -22.09 -22.03 13.04
CA ALA A 30 -20.78 -21.58 12.61
C ALA A 30 -20.76 -20.09 12.92
N ALA A 31 -20.12 -19.73 14.00
CA ALA A 31 -19.74 -18.35 14.22
C ALA A 31 -18.97 -17.93 12.97
N GLU A 32 -19.64 -17.20 12.07
CA GLU A 32 -18.96 -16.46 11.04
C GLU A 32 -18.02 -15.50 11.76
N VAL A 33 -16.78 -15.94 11.89
CA VAL A 33 -15.69 -15.02 12.17
C VAL A 33 -15.63 -14.12 10.94
N SER A 34 -16.45 -13.07 10.99
CA SER A 34 -16.34 -11.95 10.09
C SER A 34 -14.95 -11.35 10.32
N VAL A 35 -13.97 -11.86 9.60
CA VAL A 35 -12.68 -11.20 9.47
C VAL A 35 -12.99 -9.89 8.78
N LEU A 36 -13.23 -8.84 9.59
CA LEU A 36 -13.17 -7.47 9.13
C LEU A 36 -11.77 -7.27 8.56
N ARG A 37 -11.63 -7.56 7.27
CA ARG A 37 -10.47 -7.10 6.51
C ARG A 37 -10.60 -5.58 6.52
N PRO A 38 -9.74 -4.82 7.23
CA PRO A 38 -9.70 -3.40 7.03
C PRO A 38 -9.45 -3.25 5.53
N SER A 39 -10.35 -2.61 4.82
CA SER A 39 -10.15 -2.29 3.41
C SER A 39 -8.87 -1.48 3.36
N ALA A 40 -7.78 -2.11 2.94
CA ALA A 40 -6.52 -1.41 2.77
C ALA A 40 -6.78 -0.32 1.74
N SER A 41 -6.77 0.93 2.17
CA SER A 41 -6.84 2.05 1.26
C SER A 41 -5.55 2.06 0.46
N THR A 42 -5.66 2.06 -0.87
CA THR A 42 -4.51 1.98 -1.77
C THR A 42 -4.54 3.10 -2.79
N LEU A 43 -3.34 3.59 -3.13
CA LEU A 43 -3.11 4.46 -4.29
C LEU A 43 -2.16 3.75 -5.23
N VAL A 44 -2.46 3.83 -6.53
CA VAL A 44 -1.63 3.24 -7.57
C VAL A 44 -1.16 4.32 -8.52
N TYR A 45 0.14 4.38 -8.75
CA TYR A 45 0.79 5.28 -9.69
C TYR A 45 1.50 4.47 -10.77
N ARG A 46 1.61 5.02 -11.97
CA ARG A 46 2.41 4.46 -13.05
C ARG A 46 3.73 5.18 -13.17
N ALA A 47 4.76 4.44 -13.57
CA ALA A 47 6.05 5.04 -13.90
C ALA A 47 5.93 5.96 -15.11
N GLY A 48 6.75 6.99 -15.14
CA GLY A 48 6.98 7.81 -16.33
C GLY A 48 7.70 7.01 -17.43
N SER A 49 7.87 7.63 -18.60
CA SER A 49 8.60 7.02 -19.72
C SER A 49 10.08 6.72 -19.40
N ASP A 50 10.62 7.35 -18.40
CA ASP A 50 11.97 7.17 -17.85
C ASP A 50 12.06 6.08 -16.76
N GLY A 51 10.96 5.39 -16.48
CA GLY A 51 10.86 4.35 -15.45
C GLY A 51 10.76 4.88 -14.01
N HIS A 52 10.70 6.20 -13.81
CA HIS A 52 10.62 6.79 -12.48
C HIS A 52 9.17 7.03 -12.05
N PHE A 53 8.94 6.97 -10.74
CA PHE A 53 7.65 7.30 -10.15
C PHE A 53 7.69 8.73 -9.60
N VAL A 54 6.99 9.63 -10.27
CA VAL A 54 6.80 11.01 -9.78
C VAL A 54 5.34 11.18 -9.36
N VAL A 55 5.14 11.40 -8.06
CA VAL A 55 3.80 11.49 -7.47
C VAL A 55 3.48 12.93 -7.06
N PRO A 56 2.28 13.42 -7.34
CA PRO A 56 1.83 14.71 -6.82
C PRO A 56 1.49 14.58 -5.34
N GLY A 57 1.89 15.59 -4.57
CA GLY A 57 1.62 15.66 -3.14
C GLY A 57 1.69 17.08 -2.60
N THR A 58 1.74 17.22 -1.29
CA THR A 58 1.97 18.49 -0.62
C THR A 58 2.98 18.36 0.51
N ALA A 59 3.75 19.42 0.77
CA ALA A 59 4.56 19.59 1.96
C ALA A 59 4.06 20.84 2.72
N ASN A 60 3.67 20.69 3.96
CA ASN A 60 3.05 21.76 4.77
C ASN A 60 1.87 22.47 4.06
N GLY A 61 1.15 21.75 3.18
CA GLY A 61 0.05 22.28 2.38
C GLY A 61 0.46 22.85 1.01
N ALA A 62 1.75 23.10 0.75
CA ALA A 62 2.23 23.56 -0.56
C ALA A 62 2.35 22.40 -1.56
N PRO A 63 1.90 22.55 -2.81
CA PRO A 63 2.02 21.53 -3.84
C PRO A 63 3.47 21.18 -4.14
N VAL A 64 3.80 19.89 -4.21
CA VAL A 64 5.12 19.37 -4.55
C VAL A 64 4.98 18.14 -5.45
N ARG A 65 5.87 18.00 -6.43
CA ARG A 65 6.02 16.77 -7.20
C ARG A 65 7.21 15.99 -6.66
N PHE A 66 6.94 14.84 -6.08
CA PHE A 66 7.95 14.02 -5.45
C PHE A 66 8.40 12.89 -6.37
N LEU A 67 9.69 12.77 -6.61
CA LEU A 67 10.30 11.52 -7.06
C LEU A 67 10.26 10.52 -5.91
N VAL A 68 9.72 9.33 -6.11
CA VAL A 68 9.74 8.26 -5.10
C VAL A 68 11.09 7.54 -5.15
N ASP A 69 11.80 7.56 -4.02
CA ASP A 69 13.14 6.97 -3.92
C ASP A 69 13.31 6.21 -2.59
N THR A 70 13.34 4.89 -2.67
CA THR A 70 13.56 4.01 -1.51
C THR A 70 15.00 4.03 -0.99
N GLY A 71 15.95 4.54 -1.79
CA GLY A 71 17.34 4.75 -1.39
C GLY A 71 17.54 6.02 -0.56
N ALA A 72 16.58 6.97 -0.61
CA ALA A 72 16.65 8.19 0.19
C ALA A 72 16.09 7.95 1.60
N THR A 73 16.90 8.23 2.64
CA THR A 73 16.47 8.10 4.04
C THR A 73 15.42 9.13 4.45
N LEU A 74 15.51 10.35 3.93
CA LEU A 74 14.65 11.47 4.27
C LEU A 74 13.82 11.91 3.06
N VAL A 75 12.71 12.57 3.32
CA VAL A 75 12.09 13.44 2.30
C VAL A 75 13.07 14.56 2.00
N VAL A 76 13.27 14.85 0.72
CA VAL A 76 14.13 15.97 0.28
C VAL A 76 13.25 17.01 -0.41
N LEU A 77 13.43 18.26 -0.05
CA LEU A 77 12.83 19.39 -0.76
C LEU A 77 13.90 20.18 -1.52
N THR A 78 13.53 20.64 -2.72
CA THR A 78 14.26 21.71 -3.39
C THR A 78 14.12 23.00 -2.61
N PRO A 79 15.02 23.98 -2.76
CA PRO A 79 14.88 25.30 -2.13
C PRO A 79 13.58 26.02 -2.52
N SER A 80 13.09 25.83 -3.75
CA SER A 80 11.82 26.40 -4.20
C SER A 80 10.62 25.80 -3.50
N ASP A 81 10.58 24.45 -3.39
CA ASP A 81 9.49 23.75 -2.71
C ASP A 81 9.53 24.00 -1.19
N ALA A 82 10.72 24.14 -0.60
CA ALA A 82 10.88 24.52 0.80
C ALA A 82 10.27 25.92 1.07
N ARG A 83 10.58 26.90 0.22
CA ARG A 83 9.97 28.25 0.34
C ARG A 83 8.45 28.19 0.22
N ALA A 84 7.95 27.47 -0.79
CA ALA A 84 6.51 27.27 -0.96
C ALA A 84 5.86 26.61 0.26
N ALA A 85 6.58 25.70 0.92
CA ALA A 85 6.17 25.01 2.15
C ALA A 85 6.33 25.88 3.43
N GLY A 86 6.69 27.16 3.28
CA GLY A 86 6.86 28.09 4.39
C GLY A 86 8.18 27.92 5.16
N ILE A 87 9.19 27.31 4.54
CA ILE A 87 10.52 27.15 5.12
C ILE A 87 11.47 28.05 4.32
N ASP A 88 12.10 29.00 5.00
CA ASP A 88 13.10 29.86 4.36
C ASP A 88 14.47 29.17 4.33
N PRO A 89 14.98 28.75 3.16
CA PRO A 89 16.27 28.10 3.07
C PRO A 89 17.44 29.00 3.47
N SER A 90 17.29 30.33 3.37
CA SER A 90 18.34 31.27 3.76
C SER A 90 18.54 31.37 5.26
N ALA A 91 17.53 31.02 6.05
CA ALA A 91 17.58 30.94 7.51
C ALA A 91 18.09 29.60 8.06
N LEU A 92 18.37 28.63 7.16
CA LEU A 92 18.80 27.30 7.55
C LEU A 92 20.33 27.18 7.56
N VAL A 93 20.82 26.34 8.47
CA VAL A 93 22.25 25.98 8.52
C VAL A 93 22.45 24.68 7.74
N PHE A 94 23.22 24.74 6.67
CA PHE A 94 23.56 23.59 5.82
C PHE A 94 24.81 22.88 6.37
N ASP A 95 24.71 22.36 7.58
CA ASP A 95 25.82 21.77 8.34
C ASP A 95 25.87 20.23 8.22
N LYS A 96 24.93 19.63 7.52
CA LYS A 96 24.88 18.17 7.34
C LYS A 96 25.47 17.79 5.97
N ALA A 97 26.42 16.86 5.99
CA ALA A 97 26.90 16.22 4.78
C ALA A 97 25.97 15.05 4.43
N MET A 98 25.25 15.17 3.32
CA MET A 98 24.33 14.14 2.87
C MET A 98 24.87 13.46 1.61
N ARG A 99 24.89 12.12 1.62
CA ARG A 99 25.29 11.33 0.46
C ARG A 99 24.13 11.26 -0.53
N THR A 100 24.42 11.56 -1.78
CA THR A 100 23.48 11.47 -2.92
C THR A 100 24.12 10.65 -4.05
N ALA A 101 23.37 10.33 -5.09
CA ALA A 101 23.90 9.67 -6.28
C ALA A 101 25.02 10.48 -6.97
N SER A 102 25.00 11.82 -6.86
CA SER A 102 26.01 12.72 -7.43
C SER A 102 27.14 13.06 -6.47
N GLY A 103 27.23 12.38 -5.31
CA GLY A 103 28.28 12.63 -4.31
C GLY A 103 27.72 13.17 -2.99
N THR A 104 28.62 13.68 -2.16
CA THR A 104 28.25 14.27 -0.88
C THR A 104 27.96 15.76 -1.05
N VAL A 105 26.80 16.19 -0.58
CA VAL A 105 26.32 17.57 -0.71
C VAL A 105 25.93 18.15 0.66
N PRO A 106 26.05 19.47 0.84
CA PRO A 106 25.54 20.14 2.03
C PRO A 106 24.01 20.07 2.07
N ALA A 107 23.46 19.81 3.24
CA ALA A 107 22.02 19.76 3.48
C ALA A 107 21.67 20.42 4.82
N ALA A 108 20.48 20.97 4.91
CA ALA A 108 19.87 21.40 6.15
C ALA A 108 18.73 20.45 6.50
N THR A 109 18.66 19.98 7.75
CA THR A 109 17.57 19.11 8.19
C THR A 109 16.44 19.89 8.83
N THR A 110 15.21 19.43 8.63
CA THR A 110 14.00 20.02 9.19
C THR A 110 12.94 18.93 9.45
N VAL A 111 11.83 19.33 10.03
CA VAL A 111 10.63 18.50 10.17
C VAL A 111 9.48 19.20 9.47
N LEU A 112 8.86 18.50 8.52
CA LEU A 112 7.65 18.93 7.86
C LEU A 112 6.46 18.58 8.75
N ARG A 113 5.59 19.56 9.02
CA ARG A 113 4.39 19.35 9.84
C ARG A 113 3.44 18.35 9.21
N ASP A 114 3.40 18.31 7.87
CA ASP A 114 2.50 17.46 7.11
C ASP A 114 3.08 17.21 5.71
N VAL A 115 3.06 15.95 5.29
CA VAL A 115 3.31 15.54 3.91
C VAL A 115 2.13 14.70 3.46
N ARG A 116 1.55 15.06 2.31
CA ARG A 116 0.40 14.34 1.73
C ARG A 116 0.69 13.82 0.36
N VAL A 117 0.19 12.62 0.09
CA VAL A 117 0.17 12.00 -1.24
C VAL A 117 -1.21 11.39 -1.44
N GLY A 118 -2.02 12.00 -2.32
CA GLY A 118 -3.42 11.63 -2.47
C GLY A 118 -4.19 11.75 -1.16
N ARG A 119 -4.70 10.63 -0.63
CA ARG A 119 -5.43 10.56 0.65
C ARG A 119 -4.53 10.25 1.85
N ILE A 120 -3.28 9.92 1.61
CA ILE A 120 -2.31 9.64 2.66
C ILE A 120 -1.87 10.98 3.26
N SER A 121 -1.92 11.13 4.58
CA SER A 121 -1.41 12.29 5.32
C SER A 121 -0.55 11.79 6.46
N ILE A 122 0.70 12.24 6.50
CA ILE A 122 1.67 11.88 7.53
C ILE A 122 2.23 13.16 8.13
N GLY A 123 2.06 13.32 9.43
CA GLY A 123 2.59 14.44 10.19
C GLY A 123 4.03 14.20 10.66
N ASP A 124 4.73 15.27 11.03
CA ASP A 124 6.08 15.24 11.61
C ASP A 124 7.08 14.40 10.81
N VAL A 125 7.17 14.70 9.51
CA VAL A 125 8.04 13.99 8.59
C VAL A 125 9.42 14.62 8.59
N ARG A 126 10.44 13.84 8.94
CA ARG A 126 11.84 14.30 8.84
C ARG A 126 12.21 14.55 7.39
N ALA A 127 12.78 15.71 7.12
CA ALA A 127 13.15 16.13 5.78
C ALA A 127 14.52 16.80 5.76
N ALA A 128 15.06 16.94 4.56
CA ALA A 128 16.25 17.73 4.30
C ALA A 128 15.98 18.71 3.15
N ILE A 129 16.61 19.86 3.20
CA ILE A 129 16.71 20.79 2.09
C ILE A 129 18.12 20.68 1.53
N ILE A 130 18.22 20.43 0.23
CA ILE A 130 19.51 20.34 -0.49
C ILE A 130 19.57 21.48 -1.49
N ALA A 131 20.59 22.32 -1.39
CA ALA A 131 20.68 23.56 -2.15
C ALA A 131 20.57 23.37 -3.68
N ASN A 132 21.14 22.29 -4.19
CA ASN A 132 21.18 21.98 -5.62
C ASN A 132 20.37 20.72 -5.97
N ALA A 133 19.34 20.37 -5.18
CA ALA A 133 18.47 19.25 -5.50
C ALA A 133 17.73 19.53 -6.82
N PRO A 134 17.80 18.65 -7.82
CA PRO A 134 17.12 18.86 -9.10
C PRO A 134 15.61 18.74 -8.98
N GLN A 135 15.15 17.98 -8.01
CA GLN A 135 13.72 17.78 -7.70
C GLN A 135 13.54 17.29 -6.26
N SER A 136 12.33 17.45 -5.73
CA SER A 136 11.98 16.94 -4.41
C SER A 136 11.79 15.42 -4.44
N VAL A 137 12.14 14.77 -3.33
CA VAL A 137 12.19 13.31 -3.21
C VAL A 137 11.32 12.84 -2.05
N LEU A 138 10.53 11.81 -2.27
CA LEU A 138 9.75 11.11 -1.25
C LEU A 138 10.56 9.89 -0.76
N GLY A 139 11.28 10.07 0.33
CA GLY A 139 12.16 9.05 0.90
C GLY A 139 11.52 8.24 2.02
N MET A 140 12.35 7.40 2.65
CA MET A 140 11.91 6.44 3.67
C MET A 140 11.33 7.07 4.93
N SER A 141 11.66 8.32 5.28
CA SER A 141 11.00 9.02 6.41
C SER A 141 9.49 9.18 6.23
N PHE A 142 8.98 9.06 4.99
CA PHE A 142 7.57 8.97 4.67
C PHE A 142 7.16 7.52 4.36
N LEU A 143 7.85 6.85 3.44
CA LEU A 143 7.44 5.55 2.89
C LEU A 143 7.36 4.45 3.97
N SER A 144 8.28 4.43 4.93
CA SER A 144 8.28 3.44 6.02
C SER A 144 7.12 3.60 7.02
N ARG A 145 6.38 4.70 6.96
CA ARG A 145 5.20 4.94 7.81
C ARG A 145 3.90 4.49 7.17
N LEU A 146 3.96 4.00 5.93
CA LEU A 146 2.86 3.35 5.25
C LEU A 146 2.70 1.91 5.75
N LYS A 147 1.50 1.36 5.59
CA LYS A 147 1.25 -0.06 5.83
C LYS A 147 2.10 -0.93 4.88
N SER A 148 2.16 -0.56 3.61
CA SER A 148 3.07 -1.14 2.63
C SER A 148 3.28 -0.18 1.45
N PHE A 149 4.40 -0.36 0.76
CA PHE A 149 4.64 0.19 -0.57
C PHE A 149 5.29 -0.90 -1.43
N GLU A 150 4.84 -1.01 -2.67
CA GLU A 150 5.31 -2.02 -3.61
C GLU A 150 5.60 -1.39 -4.95
N MET A 151 6.73 -1.74 -5.54
CA MET A 151 7.12 -1.36 -6.90
C MET A 151 7.22 -2.60 -7.75
N GLN A 152 6.36 -2.73 -8.76
CA GLN A 152 6.36 -3.85 -9.70
C GLN A 152 6.29 -3.31 -11.12
N GLN A 153 7.34 -3.55 -11.92
CA GLN A 153 7.42 -3.06 -13.29
C GLN A 153 7.14 -1.55 -13.39
N ASP A 154 6.03 -1.17 -14.01
CA ASP A 154 5.58 0.21 -14.22
C ASP A 154 4.59 0.70 -13.15
N ARG A 155 4.45 -0.03 -12.03
CA ARG A 155 3.43 0.24 -11.02
C ARG A 155 4.02 0.43 -9.63
N LEU A 156 3.65 1.54 -8.99
CA LEU A 156 3.84 1.79 -7.56
C LEU A 156 2.50 1.70 -6.85
N THR A 157 2.39 0.84 -5.86
CA THR A 157 1.21 0.72 -4.98
C THR A 157 1.57 1.19 -3.58
N LEU A 158 0.85 2.17 -3.04
CA LEU A 158 0.97 2.66 -1.67
C LEU A 158 -0.27 2.24 -0.88
N SER A 159 -0.10 1.64 0.31
CA SER A 159 -1.21 1.20 1.18
C SER A 159 -1.08 1.83 2.57
N TRP A 160 -2.21 2.25 3.19
CA TRP A 160 -2.24 2.88 4.53
C TRP A 160 -3.45 2.46 5.37
#